data_b793887aaf04b5a3c9cf6e86c191dcc1
#
_entry.id   b793887aaf04b5a3c9cf6e86c191dcc1
#
_cell.length_a   1.000
_cell.length_b   1.000
_cell.length_c   1.000
_cell.angle_alpha   90.00
_cell.angle_beta   90.00
_cell.angle_gamma   90.00
#
_symmetry.space_group_name_H-M   'P 1'
#
loop_
_entity.id
_entity.type
_entity.pdbx_description
1 polymer ?
#
loop_
_entity_poly.entity_id
_entity_poly.type
_entity_poly.pdbx_seq_one_letter_code
_entity_poly.pdbx_strand_id
1 'polypeptide(L)'
;AVEDLRGIWSYSETQWGPAQAERYLRTLERQFAWIADHPTSGKLVPGISGYRQRAAGSHMIIYRLDGRGVIVVRVLHQKMDPSRHL
;
A
#
# COMPACT_ATOMS: atom_id res chain seq x y z
N ALA A 1 2.16 8.30 -1.90
CA ALA A 1 1.52 7.06 -2.39
C ALA A 1 0.92 7.21 -3.78
N VAL A 2 0.57 8.42 -4.22
CA VAL A 2 0.00 8.63 -5.56
C VAL A 2 0.97 8.18 -6.64
N GLU A 3 2.26 8.52 -6.51
CA GLU A 3 3.28 8.09 -7.47
C GLU A 3 3.41 6.56 -7.50
N ASP A 4 3.32 5.92 -6.35
CA ASP A 4 3.36 4.45 -6.27
C ASP A 4 2.19 3.84 -7.05
N LEU A 5 0.99 4.37 -6.87
CA LEU A 5 -0.21 3.88 -7.56
C LEU A 5 -0.12 4.08 -9.07
N ARG A 6 0.43 5.19 -9.52
CA ARG A 6 0.66 5.43 -10.94
C ARG A 6 1.62 4.40 -11.54
N GLY A 7 2.70 4.11 -10.83
CA GLY A 7 3.67 3.11 -11.26
C GLY A 7 3.05 1.71 -11.33
N ILE A 8 2.25 1.35 -10.32
CA ILE A 8 1.55 0.08 -10.29
C ILE A 8 0.57 -0.03 -11.46
N TRP A 9 -0.18 1.03 -11.74
CA TRP A 9 -1.10 1.06 -12.87
C TRP A 9 -0.37 0.84 -14.19
N SER A 10 0.70 1.62 -14.44
CA SER A 10 1.45 1.53 -15.69
C SER A 10 2.04 0.14 -15.91
N TYR A 11 2.64 -0.44 -14.85
CA TYR A 11 3.18 -1.78 -14.92
C TYR A 11 2.09 -2.82 -15.19
N SER A 12 0.98 -2.75 -14.46
CA SER A 12 -0.12 -3.70 -14.58
C SER A 12 -0.78 -3.62 -15.95
N GLU A 13 -0.97 -2.41 -16.48
CA GLU A 13 -1.54 -2.20 -17.79
C GLU A 13 -0.65 -2.80 -18.88
N THR A 14 0.66 -2.59 -18.78
CA THR A 14 1.62 -3.13 -19.74
C THR A 14 1.65 -4.65 -19.71
N GLN A 15 1.59 -5.26 -18.53
CA GLN A 15 1.70 -6.71 -18.38
C GLN A 15 0.39 -7.45 -18.64
N TRP A 16 -0.76 -6.89 -18.24
CA TRP A 16 -2.02 -7.62 -18.22
C TRP A 16 -3.19 -6.87 -18.85
N GLY A 17 -2.97 -5.64 -19.31
CA GLY A 17 -4.00 -4.83 -19.93
C GLY A 17 -4.79 -3.98 -18.93
N PRO A 18 -5.58 -2.99 -19.45
CA PRO A 18 -6.26 -2.02 -18.60
C PRO A 18 -7.33 -2.61 -17.68
N ALA A 19 -8.07 -3.63 -18.13
CA ALA A 19 -9.10 -4.24 -17.28
C ALA A 19 -8.51 -4.90 -16.04
N GLN A 20 -7.41 -5.62 -16.20
CA GLN A 20 -6.72 -6.26 -15.08
C GLN A 20 -6.08 -5.22 -14.16
N ALA A 21 -5.48 -4.19 -14.73
CA ALA A 21 -4.90 -3.09 -13.96
C ALA A 21 -5.96 -2.41 -13.09
N GLU A 22 -7.14 -2.16 -13.64
CA GLU A 22 -8.25 -1.57 -12.88
C GLU A 22 -8.68 -2.46 -11.73
N ARG A 23 -8.83 -3.76 -11.97
CA ARG A 23 -9.20 -4.70 -10.91
C ARG A 23 -8.17 -4.73 -9.80
N TYR A 24 -6.88 -4.67 -10.14
CA TYR A 24 -5.81 -4.67 -9.15
C TYR A 24 -5.83 -3.40 -8.29
N LEU A 25 -6.00 -2.24 -8.91
CA LEU A 25 -6.10 -0.99 -8.16
C LEU A 25 -7.32 -0.96 -7.24
N ARG A 26 -8.45 -1.52 -7.67
CA ARG A 26 -9.63 -1.66 -6.80
C ARG A 26 -9.36 -2.54 -5.61
N THR A 27 -8.55 -3.60 -5.79
CA THR A 27 -8.13 -4.45 -4.68
C THR A 27 -7.34 -3.64 -3.64
N LEU A 28 -6.41 -2.80 -4.10
CA LEU A 28 -5.65 -1.92 -3.21
C LEU A 28 -6.55 -0.90 -2.50
N GLU A 29 -7.49 -0.31 -3.22
CA GLU A 29 -8.43 0.66 -2.64
C GLU A 29 -9.30 0.04 -1.54
N ARG A 30 -9.75 -1.19 -1.74
CA ARG A 30 -10.50 -1.91 -0.70
C ARG A 30 -9.65 -2.12 0.55
N GLN A 31 -8.36 -2.41 0.37
CA GLN A 31 -7.45 -2.55 1.50
C GLN A 31 -7.24 -1.21 2.21
N PHE A 32 -7.20 -0.10 1.49
CA PHE A 32 -7.13 1.22 2.13
C PHE A 32 -8.36 1.47 3.01
N ALA A 33 -9.55 1.17 2.49
CA ALA A 33 -10.79 1.33 3.25
C ALA A 33 -10.82 0.43 4.48
N TRP A 34 -10.38 -0.81 4.32
CA TRP A 34 -10.33 -1.76 5.43
C TRP A 34 -9.35 -1.29 6.52
N ILE A 35 -8.17 -0.79 6.13
CA ILE A 35 -7.18 -0.24 7.07
C ILE A 35 -7.76 0.96 7.82
N ALA A 36 -8.52 1.82 7.15
CA ALA A 36 -9.15 2.97 7.78
C ALA A 36 -10.11 2.55 8.90
N ASP A 37 -10.80 1.41 8.73
CA ASP A 37 -11.71 0.86 9.74
C ASP A 37 -10.98 0.02 10.80
N HIS A 38 -9.77 -0.45 10.51
CA HIS A 38 -8.98 -1.32 11.38
C HIS A 38 -7.52 -0.83 11.45
N PRO A 39 -7.30 0.40 11.96
CA PRO A 39 -6.00 1.06 11.78
C PRO A 39 -4.83 0.39 12.51
N THR A 40 -5.08 -0.40 13.53
CA THR A 40 -4.02 -1.09 14.27
C THR A 40 -3.78 -2.52 13.79
N SER A 41 -4.45 -2.94 12.71
CA SER A 41 -4.35 -4.30 12.20
C SER A 41 -3.02 -4.62 11.51
N GLY A 42 -2.36 -3.61 10.93
CA GLY A 42 -1.09 -3.81 10.25
C GLY A 42 0.04 -4.08 11.23
N LYS A 43 1.05 -4.82 10.77
CA LYS A 43 2.26 -5.07 11.55
C LYS A 43 3.09 -3.80 11.65
N LEU A 44 3.76 -3.61 12.78
CA LEU A 44 4.76 -2.52 12.90
C LEU A 44 5.92 -2.80 11.95
N VAL A 45 6.41 -1.74 11.29
CA VAL A 45 7.59 -1.85 10.43
C VAL A 45 8.83 -1.92 11.30
N PRO A 46 9.64 -2.99 11.19
CA PRO A 46 10.85 -3.11 12.01
C PRO A 46 11.82 -1.95 11.77
N GLY A 47 12.36 -1.40 12.84
CA GLY A 47 13.37 -0.35 12.79
C GLY A 47 12.85 1.05 12.49
N ILE A 48 11.55 1.22 12.24
CA ILE A 48 10.95 2.53 11.97
C ILE A 48 9.72 2.69 12.85
N SER A 49 9.86 3.52 13.88
CA SER A 49 8.79 3.73 14.85
C SER A 49 7.58 4.43 14.21
N GLY A 50 6.39 3.96 14.56
CA GLY A 50 5.14 4.62 14.18
C GLY A 50 4.60 4.24 12.80
N TYR A 51 5.30 3.39 12.04
CA TYR A 51 4.81 2.92 10.75
C TYR A 51 4.31 1.49 10.84
N ARG A 52 3.25 1.20 10.08
CA ARG A 52 2.67 -0.13 9.96
C ARG A 52 2.65 -0.57 8.52
N GLN A 53 2.57 -1.87 8.29
CA GLN A 53 2.52 -2.46 6.96
C GLN A 53 1.42 -3.51 6.89
N ARG A 54 0.79 -3.61 5.70
CA ARG A 54 -0.22 -4.62 5.43
C ARG A 54 -0.05 -5.11 3.99
N ALA A 55 -0.01 -6.42 3.83
CA ALA A 55 0.08 -7.03 2.51
C ALA A 55 -1.23 -6.87 1.74
N ALA A 56 -1.12 -6.58 0.46
CA ALA A 56 -2.25 -6.46 -0.45
C ALA A 56 -1.80 -6.90 -1.84
N GLY A 57 -2.25 -8.06 -2.31
CA GLY A 57 -1.76 -8.64 -3.56
C GLY A 57 -0.26 -8.87 -3.50
N SER A 58 0.45 -8.38 -4.50
CA SER A 58 1.92 -8.44 -4.57
C SER A 58 2.61 -7.27 -3.87
N HIS A 59 1.84 -6.39 -3.23
CA HIS A 59 2.35 -5.14 -2.65
C HIS A 59 2.16 -5.11 -1.14
N MET A 60 2.83 -4.15 -0.51
CA MET A 60 2.64 -3.79 0.89
C MET A 60 2.17 -2.35 0.96
N ILE A 61 1.15 -2.11 1.76
CA ILE A 61 0.70 -0.76 2.07
C ILE A 61 1.40 -0.34 3.35
N ILE A 62 2.21 0.72 3.27
CA ILE A 62 2.89 1.30 4.42
C ILE A 62 2.10 2.52 4.85
N TYR A 63 1.68 2.55 6.10
CA TYR A 63 0.85 3.63 6.62
C TYR A 63 1.24 4.00 8.04
N ARG A 64 0.79 5.15 8.46
CA ARG A 64 0.91 5.61 9.84
C ARG A 64 -0.41 6.19 10.32
N LEU A 65 -0.56 6.30 11.62
CA LEU A 65 -1.73 6.91 12.24
C LEU A 65 -1.41 8.33 12.64
N ASP A 66 -2.40 9.22 12.48
CA ASP A 66 -2.36 10.53 13.09
C ASP A 66 -3.67 10.76 13.85
N GLY A 67 -3.85 11.93 14.47
CA GLY A 67 -5.05 12.21 15.26
C GLY A 67 -6.35 12.21 14.46
N ARG A 68 -6.29 12.15 13.14
CA ARG A 68 -7.46 12.18 12.24
C ARG A 68 -7.73 10.84 11.56
N GLY A 69 -6.79 9.89 11.66
CA GLY A 69 -6.97 8.58 11.04
C GLY A 69 -5.68 8.04 10.42
N VAL A 70 -5.81 7.43 9.24
CA VAL A 70 -4.74 6.72 8.57
C VAL A 70 -4.16 7.56 7.44
N ILE A 71 -2.83 7.64 7.39
CA ILE A 71 -2.11 8.24 6.26
C ILE A 71 -1.34 7.13 5.55
N VAL A 72 -1.69 6.84 4.30
CA VAL A 72 -0.93 5.91 3.46
C VAL A 72 0.32 6.63 2.96
N VAL A 73 1.48 6.12 3.36
CA VAL A 73 2.77 6.74 3.04
C VAL A 73 3.35 6.19 1.74
N ARG A 74 3.42 4.87 1.61
CA ARG A 74 3.94 4.20 0.41
C ARG A 74 3.14 2.94 0.10
N VAL A 75 3.14 2.56 -1.18
CA VAL A 75 2.68 1.24 -1.62
C VAL A 75 3.88 0.62 -2.35
N LEU A 76 4.51 -0.35 -1.72
CA LEU A 76 5.74 -0.95 -2.19
C LEU A 76 5.52 -2.40 -2.58
N HIS A 77 6.30 -2.92 -3.54
CA HIS A 77 6.31 -4.35 -3.83
C HIS A 77 6.78 -5.12 -2.59
N GLN A 78 6.22 -6.30 -2.34
CA GLN A 78 6.54 -7.08 -1.15
C GLN A 78 8.02 -7.48 -1.03
N LYS A 79 8.75 -7.46 -2.14
CA LYS A 79 10.19 -7.75 -2.13
C LYS A 79 11.05 -6.56 -1.74
N MET A 80 10.48 -5.36 -1.64
CA MET A 80 11.21 -4.15 -1.25
C MET A 80 11.31 -4.06 0.27
N ASP A 81 12.44 -3.59 0.76
CA ASP A 81 12.62 -3.34 2.18
C ASP A 81 12.03 -1.97 2.54
N PRO A 82 10.97 -1.90 3.37
CA PRO A 82 10.36 -0.61 3.72
C PRO A 82 11.34 0.40 4.30
N SER A 83 12.32 -0.05 5.08
CA SER A 83 13.28 0.84 5.73
C SER A 83 14.15 1.61 4.73
N ARG A 84 14.26 1.13 3.50
CA ARG A 84 15.05 1.79 2.44
C ARG A 84 14.24 2.78 1.61
N HIS A 85 12.92 2.80 1.77
CA HIS A 85 12.02 3.57 0.92
C HIS A 85 11.14 4.56 1.70
N LEU A 86 11.40 4.72 2.99
CA LEU A 86 10.68 5.66 3.83
C LEU A 86 11.51 6.87 4.25
#